data_66d9a54002b7b5289fc42b3fff68cf3a
#
_entry.id   66d9a54002b7b5289fc42b3fff68cf3a
#
_cell.length_a   1.000
_cell.length_b   1.000
_cell.length_c   1.000
_cell.angle_alpha   90.00
_cell.angle_beta   90.00
_cell.angle_gamma   90.00
#
_symmetry.space_group_name_H-M   'P 1'
#
loop_
_entity.id
_entity.type
_entity.pdbx_description
1 polymer ?
#
loop_
_entity_poly.entity_id
_entity_poly.type
_entity_poly.pdbx_seq_one_letter_code
_entity_poly.pdbx_strand_id
1 'polypeptide(L)'
;MQRRQFLMTSLLVSPVMALARIPFTSTAKTITGEPFIVDAGKSRFGEVVKFLGVHPNDLKISSKDTGGQLSVFEYTGLGKVGPMLHIHFEQDEIFMVMEGEYRFVAGKETHVLHAGQTIFLPRGIPHTWIQLTDKGKLIYFLQ
;
A
#
# COMPACT_ATOMS: atom_id res chain seq x y z
N MET A 1 54.17 -36.41 -20.79
CA MET A 1 53.80 -35.41 -19.75
C MET A 1 52.37 -35.65 -19.35
N GLN A 2 52.16 -36.06 -18.12
CA GLN A 2 50.91 -36.70 -17.69
C GLN A 2 49.90 -35.66 -17.23
N ARG A 3 48.73 -35.69 -17.83
CA ARG A 3 47.54 -34.85 -17.50
C ARG A 3 46.99 -35.03 -16.07
N ARG A 4 47.56 -35.91 -15.28
CA ARG A 4 47.10 -36.26 -13.93
C ARG A 4 47.61 -35.39 -12.80
N GLN A 5 48.64 -34.55 -13.02
CA GLN A 5 49.24 -33.74 -11.96
C GLN A 5 48.64 -32.34 -11.85
N PHE A 6 47.82 -31.90 -12.80
CA PHE A 6 47.20 -30.57 -12.75
C PHE A 6 45.92 -30.51 -11.88
N LEU A 7 45.34 -31.63 -11.53
CA LEU A 7 44.08 -31.69 -10.78
C LEU A 7 44.22 -31.84 -9.26
N MET A 8 45.46 -31.96 -8.76
CA MET A 8 45.69 -32.18 -7.33
C MET A 8 46.16 -30.94 -6.54
N THR A 9 46.37 -29.81 -7.22
CA THR A 9 46.90 -28.60 -6.55
C THR A 9 45.87 -27.47 -6.37
N SER A 10 44.61 -27.68 -6.76
CA SER A 10 43.55 -26.66 -6.63
C SER A 10 42.58 -26.88 -5.45
N LEU A 11 42.95 -27.73 -4.48
CA LEU A 11 42.02 -28.16 -3.43
C LEU A 11 42.41 -27.67 -2.02
N LEU A 12 43.18 -26.59 -1.89
CA LEU A 12 43.55 -26.07 -0.59
C LEU A 12 43.68 -24.55 -0.55
N VAL A 13 42.65 -23.81 -0.93
CA VAL A 13 42.36 -22.49 -0.34
C VAL A 13 40.86 -22.18 -0.57
N SER A 14 40.02 -22.77 0.23
CA SER A 14 38.69 -22.23 0.43
C SER A 14 38.79 -21.15 1.52
N PRO A 15 38.59 -19.88 1.25
CA PRO A 15 38.36 -18.95 2.32
C PRO A 15 37.02 -19.35 2.95
N VAL A 16 37.04 -19.83 4.16
CA VAL A 16 35.86 -19.91 5.02
C VAL A 16 35.40 -18.48 5.23
N MET A 17 34.54 -18.00 4.36
CA MET A 17 33.74 -16.82 4.66
C MET A 17 32.88 -17.20 5.85
N ALA A 18 33.32 -16.82 7.04
CA ALA A 18 32.46 -16.73 8.19
C ALA A 18 31.37 -15.72 7.83
N LEU A 19 30.22 -16.22 7.37
CA LEU A 19 29.00 -15.44 7.32
C LEU A 19 28.68 -15.02 8.75
N ALA A 20 29.16 -13.84 9.14
CA ALA A 20 28.67 -13.19 10.34
C ALA A 20 27.15 -13.09 10.16
N ARG A 21 26.42 -13.95 10.85
CA ARG A 21 24.98 -13.81 11.00
C ARG A 21 24.78 -12.54 11.80
N ILE A 22 24.56 -11.42 11.09
CA ILE A 22 24.06 -10.21 11.71
C ILE A 22 22.67 -10.60 12.21
N PRO A 23 22.43 -10.62 13.53
CA PRO A 23 21.10 -10.86 14.02
C PRO A 23 20.24 -9.70 13.52
N PHE A 24 19.39 -9.98 12.55
CA PHE A 24 18.34 -9.04 12.15
C PHE A 24 17.32 -9.04 13.30
N THR A 25 17.59 -8.23 14.33
CA THR A 25 16.62 -7.97 15.38
C THR A 25 15.57 -7.05 14.78
N SER A 26 14.61 -7.62 14.08
CA SER A 26 13.35 -6.95 13.82
C SER A 26 12.67 -6.73 15.18
N THR A 27 12.79 -5.54 15.72
CA THR A 27 11.94 -5.09 16.83
C THR A 27 10.55 -4.82 16.24
N ALA A 28 9.86 -5.89 15.84
CA ALA A 28 8.45 -5.80 15.53
C ALA A 28 7.76 -5.31 16.82
N LYS A 29 7.27 -4.07 16.79
CA LYS A 29 6.48 -3.52 17.89
C LYS A 29 5.26 -4.42 18.01
N THR A 30 5.14 -5.14 19.10
CA THR A 30 3.96 -5.97 19.38
C THR A 30 2.75 -5.04 19.48
N ILE A 31 1.87 -5.12 18.51
CA ILE A 31 0.60 -4.41 18.53
C ILE A 31 -0.34 -5.27 19.36
N THR A 32 -0.68 -4.81 20.57
CA THR A 32 -1.66 -5.42 21.43
C THR A 32 -3.00 -4.74 21.19
N GLY A 33 -3.74 -5.19 20.19
CA GLY A 33 -5.09 -4.70 19.92
C GLY A 33 -6.09 -5.85 20.00
N GLU A 34 -7.27 -5.59 20.54
CA GLU A 34 -8.39 -6.52 20.47
C GLU A 34 -9.01 -6.47 19.06
N PRO A 35 -9.49 -7.61 18.55
CA PRO A 35 -10.24 -7.64 17.30
C PRO A 35 -11.49 -6.76 17.39
N PHE A 36 -11.82 -6.05 16.32
CA PHE A 36 -13.01 -5.23 16.25
C PHE A 36 -13.69 -5.30 14.88
N ILE A 37 -14.94 -4.89 14.83
CA ILE A 37 -15.73 -4.76 13.61
C ILE A 37 -16.07 -3.28 13.42
N VAL A 38 -15.96 -2.78 12.21
CA VAL A 38 -16.48 -1.47 11.80
C VAL A 38 -17.57 -1.72 10.77
N ASP A 39 -18.79 -1.37 11.11
CA ASP A 39 -19.96 -1.56 10.25
C ASP A 39 -19.86 -0.80 8.94
N ALA A 40 -20.61 -1.24 7.93
CA ALA A 40 -20.73 -0.55 6.66
C ALA A 40 -21.24 0.89 6.86
N GLY A 41 -20.62 1.86 6.18
CA GLY A 41 -20.96 3.27 6.29
C GLY A 41 -20.67 3.90 7.65
N LYS A 42 -19.77 3.28 8.45
CA LYS A 42 -19.31 3.81 9.73
C LYS A 42 -17.78 3.96 9.74
N SER A 43 -17.31 4.94 10.47
CA SER A 43 -15.88 5.13 10.77
C SER A 43 -15.49 4.49 12.10
N ARG A 44 -14.21 4.16 12.24
CA ARG A 44 -13.59 3.47 13.39
C ARG A 44 -13.90 4.10 14.76
N PHE A 45 -13.97 5.42 14.81
CA PHE A 45 -14.21 6.18 16.03
C PHE A 45 -15.53 6.98 15.96
N GLY A 46 -16.41 6.71 15.00
CA GLY A 46 -17.72 7.35 14.86
C GLY A 46 -17.70 8.73 14.20
N GLU A 47 -16.55 9.22 13.74
CA GLU A 47 -16.44 10.48 13.01
C GLU A 47 -17.09 10.36 11.63
N VAL A 48 -17.69 11.47 11.17
CA VAL A 48 -18.22 11.58 9.81
C VAL A 48 -17.30 12.46 8.99
N VAL A 49 -16.48 11.83 8.16
CA VAL A 49 -15.59 12.53 7.24
C VAL A 49 -16.16 12.45 5.84
N LYS A 50 -16.21 13.58 5.17
CA LYS A 50 -16.69 13.67 3.77
C LYS A 50 -15.64 14.32 2.90
N PHE A 51 -15.19 13.59 1.90
CA PHE A 51 -14.37 14.16 0.84
C PHE A 51 -15.18 15.17 0.04
N LEU A 52 -14.63 16.38 -0.15
CA LEU A 52 -15.31 17.52 -0.77
C LEU A 52 -16.68 17.87 -0.17
N GLY A 53 -16.88 17.57 1.13
CA GLY A 53 -18.12 17.87 1.86
C GLY A 53 -19.33 16.98 1.53
N VAL A 54 -19.23 16.08 0.55
CA VAL A 54 -20.35 15.28 0.02
C VAL A 54 -20.08 13.78 0.12
N HIS A 55 -18.91 13.31 -0.32
CA HIS A 55 -18.60 11.90 -0.51
C HIS A 55 -18.13 11.26 0.81
N PRO A 56 -18.85 10.27 1.37
CA PRO A 56 -18.38 9.58 2.58
C PRO A 56 -16.98 9.01 2.40
N ASN A 57 -16.12 9.21 3.41
CA ASN A 57 -14.76 8.71 3.46
C ASN A 57 -14.49 8.14 4.86
N ASP A 58 -14.92 6.91 5.05
CA ASP A 58 -14.97 6.26 6.35
C ASP A 58 -13.63 5.61 6.70
N LEU A 59 -13.03 6.02 7.81
CA LEU A 59 -11.86 5.35 8.37
C LEU A 59 -12.26 3.98 8.92
N LYS A 60 -11.74 2.89 8.37
CA LYS A 60 -12.02 1.53 8.81
C LYS A 60 -10.98 1.02 9.80
N ILE A 61 -9.71 1.27 9.52
CA ILE A 61 -8.59 0.93 10.39
C ILE A 61 -7.71 2.16 10.52
N SER A 62 -7.41 2.55 11.73
CA SER A 62 -6.55 3.70 12.02
C SER A 62 -5.09 3.27 12.16
N SER A 63 -4.17 4.14 11.80
CA SER A 63 -2.74 3.97 12.12
C SER A 63 -2.50 3.77 13.63
N LYS A 64 -3.40 4.27 14.48
CA LYS A 64 -3.35 4.01 15.94
C LYS A 64 -3.58 2.53 16.26
N ASP A 65 -4.45 1.85 15.50
CA ASP A 65 -4.73 0.42 15.66
C ASP A 65 -3.56 -0.45 15.21
N THR A 66 -2.74 0.04 14.28
CA THR A 66 -1.65 -0.69 13.62
C THR A 66 -0.25 -0.25 14.07
N GLY A 67 -0.14 0.54 15.13
CA GLY A 67 1.16 1.04 15.63
C GLY A 67 1.86 1.99 14.66
N GLY A 68 1.09 2.71 13.84
CA GLY A 68 1.60 3.68 12.86
C GLY A 68 1.87 3.09 11.48
N GLN A 69 1.54 1.81 11.23
CA GLN A 69 1.95 1.12 10.01
C GLN A 69 0.94 1.25 8.87
N LEU A 70 -0.36 1.33 9.17
CA LEU A 70 -1.39 1.25 8.16
C LEU A 70 -2.65 2.00 8.58
N SER A 71 -3.27 2.71 7.64
CA SER A 71 -4.66 3.14 7.73
C SER A 71 -5.46 2.60 6.56
N VAL A 72 -6.73 2.26 6.79
CA VAL A 72 -7.65 1.76 5.75
C VAL A 72 -8.89 2.63 5.72
N PHE A 73 -9.28 3.05 4.53
CA PHE A 73 -10.44 3.89 4.28
C PHE A 73 -11.39 3.22 3.28
N GLU A 74 -12.68 3.50 3.46
CA GLU A 74 -13.72 3.24 2.47
C GLU A 74 -14.25 4.57 1.94
N TYR A 75 -14.02 4.86 0.67
CA TYR A 75 -14.58 6.00 -0.03
C TYR A 75 -15.84 5.58 -0.78
N THR A 76 -16.93 6.34 -0.62
CA THR A 76 -18.17 6.19 -1.38
C THR A 76 -18.38 7.42 -2.26
N GLY A 77 -18.20 7.24 -3.54
CA GLY A 77 -18.33 8.30 -4.54
C GLY A 77 -19.76 8.49 -5.02
N LEU A 78 -20.27 9.70 -4.86
CA LEU A 78 -21.62 10.12 -5.27
C LEU A 78 -21.58 11.06 -6.48
N GLY A 79 -20.51 11.02 -7.27
CA GLY A 79 -20.32 11.86 -8.45
C GLY A 79 -18.91 11.76 -9.03
N LYS A 80 -18.72 12.36 -10.19
CA LYS A 80 -17.48 12.31 -10.99
C LYS A 80 -16.46 13.32 -10.51
N VAL A 81 -15.82 13.05 -9.39
CA VAL A 81 -14.84 13.91 -8.73
C VAL A 81 -13.60 13.12 -8.33
N GLY A 82 -12.54 13.81 -7.97
CA GLY A 82 -11.31 13.28 -7.43
C GLY A 82 -10.46 14.36 -6.77
N PRO A 83 -9.36 14.00 -6.10
CA PRO A 83 -8.45 14.97 -5.50
C PRO A 83 -7.69 15.75 -6.57
N MET A 84 -7.10 16.86 -6.17
CA MET A 84 -6.08 17.53 -6.99
C MET A 84 -4.83 16.65 -7.10
N LEU A 85 -4.00 16.91 -8.13
CA LEU A 85 -2.67 16.28 -8.23
C LEU A 85 -1.87 16.58 -6.98
N HIS A 86 -1.36 15.54 -6.33
CA HIS A 86 -0.61 15.62 -5.08
C HIS A 86 0.49 14.55 -5.01
N ILE A 87 1.29 14.61 -3.95
CA ILE A 87 2.39 13.69 -3.72
C ILE A 87 2.48 13.38 -2.22
N HIS A 88 2.64 12.11 -1.89
CA HIS A 88 2.99 11.65 -0.54
C HIS A 88 4.48 11.34 -0.49
N PHE A 89 5.21 11.93 0.44
CA PHE A 89 6.66 11.70 0.58
C PHE A 89 7.00 10.54 1.52
N GLU A 90 6.08 10.20 2.43
CA GLU A 90 6.33 9.22 3.48
C GLU A 90 5.35 8.04 3.46
N GLN A 91 4.34 8.06 2.58
CA GLN A 91 3.29 7.07 2.53
C GLN A 91 3.14 6.50 1.12
N ASP A 92 3.05 5.19 1.04
CA ASP A 92 2.58 4.48 -0.14
C ASP A 92 1.05 4.40 -0.10
N GLU A 93 0.40 4.43 -1.26
CA GLU A 93 -1.05 4.25 -1.38
C GLU A 93 -1.39 3.03 -2.22
N ILE A 94 -2.42 2.32 -1.82
CA ILE A 94 -3.00 1.22 -2.58
C ILE A 94 -4.48 1.49 -2.71
N PHE A 95 -5.01 1.49 -3.93
CA PHE A 95 -6.43 1.61 -4.18
C PHE A 95 -6.98 0.34 -4.79
N MET A 96 -8.10 -0.13 -4.24
CA MET A 96 -8.91 -1.22 -4.79
C MET A 96 -10.26 -0.66 -5.24
N VAL A 97 -10.59 -0.82 -6.51
CA VAL A 97 -11.89 -0.42 -7.04
C VAL A 97 -12.92 -1.48 -6.67
N MET A 98 -13.90 -1.10 -5.86
CA MET A 98 -14.98 -2.00 -5.44
C MET A 98 -16.23 -1.83 -6.30
N GLU A 99 -16.49 -0.59 -6.77
CA GLU A 99 -17.62 -0.25 -7.63
C GLU A 99 -17.26 0.92 -8.53
N GLY A 100 -17.78 0.92 -9.78
CA GLY A 100 -17.59 1.99 -10.75
C GLY A 100 -16.27 1.91 -11.52
N GLU A 101 -15.92 3.04 -12.12
CA GLU A 101 -14.70 3.21 -12.92
C GLU A 101 -13.93 4.44 -12.46
N TYR A 102 -12.62 4.34 -12.46
CA TYR A 102 -11.73 5.41 -12.02
C TYR A 102 -10.56 5.56 -12.98
N ARG A 103 -10.25 6.81 -13.33
CA ARG A 103 -9.02 7.14 -14.04
C ARG A 103 -7.97 7.62 -13.03
N PHE A 104 -6.85 6.94 -12.98
CA PHE A 104 -5.68 7.30 -12.20
C PHE A 104 -4.62 7.90 -13.11
N VAL A 105 -3.95 8.95 -12.64
CA VAL A 105 -2.71 9.47 -13.21
C VAL A 105 -1.62 9.28 -12.16
N ALA A 106 -0.55 8.59 -12.53
CA ALA A 106 0.59 8.31 -11.66
C ALA A 106 1.89 8.66 -12.41
N GLY A 107 2.55 9.73 -12.00
CA GLY A 107 3.69 10.27 -12.73
C GLY A 107 3.27 10.70 -14.15
N LYS A 108 3.75 9.98 -15.16
CA LYS A 108 3.43 10.23 -16.58
C LYS A 108 2.41 9.27 -17.16
N GLU A 109 1.98 8.29 -16.37
CA GLU A 109 1.09 7.23 -16.83
C GLU A 109 -0.35 7.50 -16.43
N THR A 110 -1.27 7.04 -17.28
CA THR A 110 -2.71 7.15 -17.03
C THR A 110 -3.31 5.75 -17.19
N HIS A 111 -4.09 5.36 -16.19
CA HIS A 111 -4.75 4.07 -16.14
C HIS A 111 -6.24 4.25 -15.85
N VAL A 112 -7.09 3.46 -16.52
CA VAL A 112 -8.51 3.35 -16.16
C VAL A 112 -8.72 2.01 -15.48
N LEU A 113 -9.24 2.05 -14.26
CA LEU A 113 -9.48 0.89 -13.44
C LEU A 113 -10.99 0.66 -13.28
N HIS A 114 -11.36 -0.61 -13.30
CA HIS A 114 -12.71 -1.12 -13.10
C HIS A 114 -12.81 -1.91 -11.79
N ALA A 115 -14.03 -2.21 -11.37
CA ALA A 115 -14.28 -3.01 -10.16
C ALA A 115 -13.46 -4.32 -10.15
N GLY A 116 -12.82 -4.63 -9.02
CA GLY A 116 -11.91 -5.75 -8.82
C GLY A 116 -10.44 -5.46 -9.15
N GLN A 117 -10.12 -4.32 -9.76
CA GLN A 117 -8.74 -3.96 -10.07
C GLN A 117 -8.10 -3.13 -8.95
N THR A 118 -6.78 -3.23 -8.86
CA THR A 118 -5.96 -2.57 -7.83
C THR A 118 -4.83 -1.80 -8.51
N ILE A 119 -4.50 -0.63 -7.95
CA ILE A 119 -3.31 0.13 -8.30
C ILE A 119 -2.47 0.40 -7.05
N PHE A 120 -1.16 0.30 -7.19
CA PHE A 120 -0.17 0.70 -6.20
C PHE A 120 0.48 2.02 -6.62
N LEU A 121 0.45 2.99 -5.74
CA LEU A 121 1.03 4.32 -5.93
C LEU A 121 2.16 4.50 -4.89
N PRO A 122 3.42 4.30 -5.28
CA PRO A 122 4.53 4.45 -4.35
C PRO A 122 4.72 5.90 -3.94
N ARG A 123 5.20 6.10 -2.73
CA ARG A 123 5.62 7.42 -2.23
C ARG A 123 6.57 8.11 -3.22
N GLY A 124 6.55 9.43 -3.25
CA GLY A 124 7.40 10.21 -4.14
C GLY A 124 6.91 10.31 -5.58
N ILE A 125 5.83 9.64 -5.95
CA ILE A 125 5.23 9.75 -7.29
C ILE A 125 4.00 10.67 -7.24
N PRO A 126 4.00 11.81 -7.98
CA PRO A 126 2.81 12.65 -8.11
C PRO A 126 1.65 11.87 -8.70
N HIS A 127 0.49 11.96 -8.09
CA HIS A 127 -0.68 11.21 -8.55
C HIS A 127 -2.00 11.92 -8.25
N THR A 128 -3.03 11.48 -8.95
CA THR A 128 -4.43 11.86 -8.74
C THR A 128 -5.33 10.77 -9.32
N TRP A 129 -6.60 10.83 -8.99
CA TRP A 129 -7.63 10.02 -9.64
C TRP A 129 -8.90 10.82 -9.83
N ILE A 130 -9.77 10.34 -10.71
CA ILE A 130 -11.12 10.85 -10.91
C ILE A 130 -12.08 9.69 -11.12
N GLN A 131 -13.22 9.73 -10.43
CA GLN A 131 -14.32 8.81 -10.66
C GLN A 131 -14.99 9.14 -12.01
N LEU A 132 -15.21 8.13 -12.84
CA LEU A 132 -15.81 8.28 -14.17
C LEU A 132 -17.29 7.96 -14.20
N THR A 133 -17.80 7.23 -13.23
CA THR A 133 -19.20 6.83 -13.05
C THR A 133 -19.92 7.70 -12.02
N ASP A 134 -21.24 7.74 -12.03
CA ASP A 134 -22.04 8.57 -11.09
C ASP A 134 -22.00 7.99 -9.67
N LYS A 135 -21.81 6.69 -9.53
CA LYS A 135 -21.58 5.99 -8.27
C LYS A 135 -20.28 5.21 -8.33
N GLY A 136 -19.61 5.11 -7.20
CA GLY A 136 -18.37 4.36 -7.11
C GLY A 136 -17.98 4.09 -5.66
N LYS A 137 -17.09 3.13 -5.47
CA LYS A 137 -16.53 2.78 -4.17
C LYS A 137 -15.08 2.38 -4.33
N LEU A 138 -14.25 2.91 -3.45
CA LEU A 138 -12.84 2.52 -3.29
C LEU A 138 -12.60 2.04 -1.87
N ILE A 139 -11.78 1.02 -1.73
CA ILE A 139 -11.02 0.78 -0.50
C ILE A 139 -9.59 1.23 -0.76
N TYR A 140 -9.03 2.05 0.12
CA TYR A 140 -7.64 2.44 -0.03
C TYR A 140 -6.87 2.38 1.28
N PHE A 141 -5.57 2.18 1.13
CA PHE A 141 -4.62 1.95 2.20
C PHE A 141 -3.54 3.01 2.14
N LEU A 142 -3.15 3.53 3.30
CA LEU A 142 -2.00 4.40 3.51
C LEU A 142 -1.00 3.68 4.41
N GLN A 143 0.24 3.50 3.91
CA GLN A 143 1.30 2.80 4.63
C GLN A 143 2.56 3.65 4.72
#